data_4244780383c6e7e1926ed8bd0b435d00
#
_entry.id   4244780383c6e7e1926ed8bd0b435d00
#
_cell.length_a   1.000
_cell.length_b   1.000
_cell.length_c   1.000
_cell.angle_alpha   90.00
_cell.angle_beta   90.00
_cell.angle_gamma   90.00
#
_symmetry.space_group_name_H-M   'P 1'
#
loop_
_entity.id
_entity.type
_entity.pdbx_description
1 polymer ?
#
loop_
_entity_poly.entity_id
_entity_poly.type
_entity_poly.pdbx_seq_one_letter_code
_entity_poly.pdbx_strand_id
1 'polypeptide(L)'
;MAVRALLAAFALATLGSLGAHAEEAKPQDVTVGAVTLQIVETDSGEKELRHGTRVLAKDYLLNEGLAAKFKDTNARVFDVGPGGNACEGWPAVVTVDKDGKVAVDTTLKGECHYFIAATDEEGFVFVERAVPDQDGAVWRFAPGEGMRRLGLLVFRPQPKSNWNDLDKWLDHPLSLFNVAPVDAAIRKLTGRQFGDLALRLRVASDVERKGERFLVGTGCQPHACNSDQGFIGIDRSAHTVFLAMRSGKDVSVWPPLGRWPEPLRAELKSWQKPD
;
A
#
# COMPACT_ATOMS: atom_id res chain seq x y z
N MET A 1 25.35 -68.49 -42.79
CA MET A 1 24.74 -67.67 -41.71
C MET A 1 25.06 -66.23 -41.99
N ALA A 2 24.08 -65.45 -42.44
CA ALA A 2 24.27 -64.07 -42.90
C ALA A 2 23.81 -63.16 -41.80
N VAL A 3 24.70 -62.26 -41.33
CA VAL A 3 24.37 -61.17 -40.37
C VAL A 3 24.06 -59.89 -41.17
N ARG A 4 22.82 -59.47 -41.12
CA ARG A 4 22.35 -58.16 -41.68
C ARG A 4 22.66 -57.04 -40.73
N ALA A 5 23.47 -56.11 -41.17
CA ALA A 5 23.69 -54.81 -40.51
C ALA A 5 22.55 -53.84 -40.84
N LEU A 6 21.86 -53.29 -39.81
CA LEU A 6 20.91 -52.17 -39.94
C LEU A 6 21.67 -50.87 -39.71
N LEU A 7 21.70 -50.03 -40.72
CA LEU A 7 22.10 -48.61 -40.64
C LEU A 7 20.93 -47.78 -40.13
N ALA A 8 21.06 -47.18 -38.95
CA ALA A 8 20.13 -46.19 -38.42
C ALA A 8 20.58 -44.78 -38.86
N ALA A 9 19.75 -44.15 -39.67
CA ALA A 9 19.93 -42.74 -40.08
C ALA A 9 19.47 -41.82 -38.95
N PHE A 10 20.40 -41.06 -38.38
CA PHE A 10 20.10 -39.96 -37.45
C PHE A 10 19.66 -38.71 -38.26
N ALA A 11 18.40 -38.33 -38.16
CA ALA A 11 17.90 -37.07 -38.66
C ALA A 11 18.20 -35.97 -37.61
N LEU A 12 19.11 -35.05 -37.90
CA LEU A 12 19.31 -33.83 -37.11
C LEU A 12 18.11 -32.90 -37.36
N ALA A 13 17.25 -32.78 -36.37
CA ALA A 13 16.25 -31.75 -36.30
C ALA A 13 16.90 -30.46 -35.82
N THR A 14 17.11 -29.51 -36.73
CA THR A 14 17.46 -28.13 -36.39
C THR A 14 16.30 -27.45 -35.68
N LEU A 15 16.38 -27.32 -34.36
CA LEU A 15 15.51 -26.47 -33.53
C LEU A 15 15.80 -25.02 -33.91
N GLY A 16 14.98 -24.47 -34.80
CA GLY A 16 14.91 -23.04 -35.01
C GLY A 16 14.43 -22.37 -33.72
N SER A 17 15.29 -21.59 -33.07
CA SER A 17 14.91 -20.68 -31.99
C SER A 17 13.95 -19.63 -32.53
N LEU A 18 12.64 -19.84 -32.35
CA LEU A 18 11.66 -18.77 -32.45
C LEU A 18 11.97 -17.76 -31.35
N GLY A 19 12.69 -16.71 -31.71
CA GLY A 19 12.82 -15.53 -30.85
C GLY A 19 11.44 -14.98 -30.61
N ALA A 20 10.93 -15.15 -29.40
CA ALA A 20 9.75 -14.42 -28.94
C ALA A 20 10.16 -12.95 -28.91
N HIS A 21 9.84 -12.20 -29.95
CA HIS A 21 9.82 -10.76 -29.88
C HIS A 21 8.74 -10.42 -28.86
N ALA A 22 9.13 -9.87 -27.71
CA ALA A 22 8.19 -9.22 -26.81
C ALA A 22 7.50 -8.13 -27.65
N GLU A 23 6.20 -8.23 -27.80
CA GLU A 23 5.39 -7.20 -28.45
C GLU A 23 5.55 -5.94 -27.61
N GLU A 24 6.18 -4.90 -28.17
CA GLU A 24 6.32 -3.61 -27.49
C GLU A 24 4.93 -3.14 -27.07
N ALA A 25 4.75 -2.92 -25.76
CA ALA A 25 3.50 -2.42 -25.22
C ALA A 25 3.17 -1.07 -25.88
N LYS A 26 2.01 -1.00 -26.53
CA LYS A 26 1.58 0.25 -27.19
C LYS A 26 1.41 1.35 -26.16
N PRO A 27 1.88 2.58 -26.45
CA PRO A 27 1.64 3.72 -25.60
C PRO A 27 0.13 3.90 -25.33
N GLN A 28 -0.20 4.19 -24.08
CA GLN A 28 -1.57 4.54 -23.67
C GLN A 28 -1.74 6.06 -23.76
N ASP A 29 -2.66 6.52 -24.60
CA ASP A 29 -2.97 7.94 -24.69
C ASP A 29 -3.91 8.38 -23.57
N VAL A 30 -3.58 9.50 -22.92
CA VAL A 30 -4.35 10.11 -21.83
C VAL A 30 -4.60 11.58 -22.15
N THR A 31 -5.88 12.01 -22.11
CA THR A 31 -6.24 13.38 -22.44
C THR A 31 -6.38 14.26 -21.20
N VAL A 32 -5.77 15.44 -21.22
CA VAL A 32 -5.94 16.50 -20.22
C VAL A 32 -6.32 17.79 -20.97
N GLY A 33 -7.59 18.17 -20.92
CA GLY A 33 -8.12 19.24 -21.77
C GLY A 33 -7.98 18.92 -23.25
N ALA A 34 -7.31 19.80 -24.01
CA ALA A 34 -7.04 19.61 -25.43
C ALA A 34 -5.69 18.91 -25.73
N VAL A 35 -4.93 18.55 -24.71
CA VAL A 35 -3.60 17.96 -24.85
C VAL A 35 -3.66 16.45 -24.62
N THR A 36 -3.01 15.68 -25.50
CA THR A 36 -2.81 14.25 -25.33
C THR A 36 -1.42 14.00 -24.72
N LEU A 37 -1.40 13.29 -23.63
CA LEU A 37 -0.21 12.75 -22.97
C LEU A 37 -0.11 11.26 -23.33
N GLN A 38 1.07 10.68 -23.14
CA GLN A 38 1.29 9.25 -23.37
C GLN A 38 1.88 8.60 -22.12
N ILE A 39 1.35 7.45 -21.74
CA ILE A 39 1.99 6.54 -20.80
C ILE A 39 2.72 5.48 -21.60
N VAL A 40 4.05 5.45 -21.46
CA VAL A 40 4.94 4.57 -22.21
C VAL A 40 5.66 3.67 -21.23
N GLU A 41 5.60 2.36 -21.44
CA GLU A 41 6.42 1.42 -20.67
C GLU A 41 7.82 1.33 -21.30
N THR A 42 8.85 1.40 -20.47
CA THR A 42 10.25 1.30 -20.88
C THR A 42 10.74 -0.14 -20.80
N ASP A 43 11.89 -0.43 -21.41
CA ASP A 43 12.51 -1.75 -21.37
C ASP A 43 12.82 -2.25 -19.94
N SER A 44 12.94 -1.33 -18.98
CA SER A 44 13.11 -1.65 -17.56
C SER A 44 11.81 -1.98 -16.83
N GLY A 45 10.64 -1.91 -17.50
CA GLY A 45 9.32 -2.08 -16.92
C GLY A 45 8.81 -0.85 -16.16
N GLU A 46 9.54 0.26 -16.14
CA GLU A 46 9.06 1.53 -15.61
C GLU A 46 8.10 2.18 -16.61
N LYS A 47 7.12 2.91 -16.11
CA LYS A 47 6.19 3.70 -16.91
C LYS A 47 6.57 5.16 -16.89
N GLU A 48 6.52 5.82 -18.02
CA GLU A 48 6.76 7.24 -18.16
C GLU A 48 5.51 7.96 -18.66
N LEU A 49 5.08 9.00 -17.95
CA LEU A 49 4.09 9.95 -18.43
C LEU A 49 4.81 10.99 -19.28
N ARG A 50 4.46 11.10 -20.55
CA ARG A 50 5.15 11.97 -21.52
C ARG A 50 4.21 12.99 -22.13
N HIS A 51 4.74 14.17 -22.43
CA HIS A 51 4.17 15.14 -23.36
C HIS A 51 5.19 15.36 -24.49
N GLY A 52 4.94 14.75 -25.64
CA GLY A 52 5.94 14.63 -26.70
C GLY A 52 7.18 13.88 -26.21
N THR A 53 8.34 14.50 -26.27
CA THR A 53 9.61 13.92 -25.77
C THR A 53 9.91 14.23 -24.31
N ARG A 54 9.10 15.10 -23.66
CA ARG A 54 9.32 15.50 -22.26
C ARG A 54 8.66 14.49 -21.32
N VAL A 55 9.45 13.89 -20.43
CA VAL A 55 8.97 13.07 -19.31
C VAL A 55 8.45 13.98 -18.19
N LEU A 56 7.20 13.80 -17.78
CA LEU A 56 6.52 14.56 -16.73
C LEU A 56 6.62 13.84 -15.37
N ALA A 57 6.44 12.52 -15.39
CA ALA A 57 6.58 11.65 -14.22
C ALA A 57 7.05 10.26 -14.69
N LYS A 58 7.69 9.50 -13.80
CA LYS A 58 8.22 8.18 -14.10
C LYS A 58 8.30 7.34 -12.83
N ASP A 59 7.78 6.10 -12.90
CA ASP A 59 7.99 5.04 -11.91
C ASP A 59 7.37 3.71 -12.43
N TYR A 60 7.43 2.62 -11.66
CA TYR A 60 6.83 1.33 -12.01
C TYR A 60 5.29 1.35 -11.97
N LEU A 61 4.70 2.09 -11.04
CA LEU A 61 3.27 2.35 -10.98
C LEU A 61 2.99 3.73 -11.58
N LEU A 62 2.07 3.79 -12.53
CA LEU A 62 1.57 5.05 -13.08
C LEU A 62 0.13 4.81 -13.55
N ASN A 63 -0.82 5.31 -12.76
CA ASN A 63 -2.24 5.16 -13.02
C ASN A 63 -2.91 6.52 -13.14
N GLU A 64 -3.98 6.58 -13.97
CA GLU A 64 -4.83 7.75 -14.06
C GLU A 64 -5.71 7.86 -12.82
N GLY A 65 -5.73 9.05 -12.21
CA GLY A 65 -6.59 9.42 -11.11
C GLY A 65 -7.66 10.43 -11.53
N LEU A 66 -8.04 11.29 -10.58
CA LEU A 66 -9.08 12.31 -10.77
C LEU A 66 -8.73 13.29 -11.89
N ALA A 67 -9.76 13.71 -12.62
CA ALA A 67 -9.68 14.80 -13.59
C ALA A 67 -10.70 15.87 -13.24
N ALA A 68 -10.31 17.14 -13.36
CA ALA A 68 -11.19 18.29 -13.12
C ALA A 68 -10.79 19.47 -13.98
N LYS A 69 -11.70 20.45 -14.09
CA LYS A 69 -11.43 21.75 -14.68
C LYS A 69 -11.63 22.83 -13.64
N PHE A 70 -10.60 23.64 -13.43
CA PHE A 70 -10.59 24.76 -12.50
C PHE A 70 -10.48 26.06 -13.29
N LYS A 71 -11.58 26.81 -13.42
CA LYS A 71 -11.66 27.99 -14.30
C LYS A 71 -11.23 27.61 -15.73
N ASP A 72 -10.10 28.13 -16.18
CA ASP A 72 -9.57 27.90 -17.53
C ASP A 72 -8.46 26.83 -17.61
N THR A 73 -8.21 26.13 -16.53
CA THR A 73 -7.16 25.11 -16.42
C THR A 73 -7.77 23.72 -16.28
N ASN A 74 -7.44 22.82 -17.20
CA ASN A 74 -7.74 21.40 -17.04
C ASN A 74 -6.62 20.75 -16.21
N ALA A 75 -6.99 19.88 -15.31
CA ALA A 75 -6.04 19.20 -14.45
C ALA A 75 -6.37 17.71 -14.28
N ARG A 76 -5.34 16.89 -14.15
CA ARG A 76 -5.47 15.47 -13.87
C ARG A 76 -4.41 15.01 -12.88
N VAL A 77 -4.84 14.19 -11.93
CA VAL A 77 -3.96 13.50 -10.99
C VAL A 77 -3.50 12.18 -11.61
N PHE A 78 -2.25 11.83 -11.38
CA PHE A 78 -1.68 10.52 -11.66
C PHE A 78 -1.11 9.96 -10.36
N ASP A 79 -1.40 8.69 -10.08
CA ASP A 79 -0.77 7.97 -8.98
C ASP A 79 0.54 7.36 -9.50
N VAL A 80 1.66 7.79 -8.94
CA VAL A 80 3.02 7.44 -9.38
C VAL A 80 3.78 6.81 -8.22
N GLY A 81 4.47 5.69 -8.46
CA GLY A 81 5.23 5.07 -7.38
C GLY A 81 5.94 3.79 -7.79
N PRO A 82 6.79 3.25 -6.91
CA PRO A 82 7.53 2.02 -7.17
C PRO A 82 6.64 0.76 -7.18
N GLY A 83 5.40 0.88 -6.69
CA GLY A 83 4.51 -0.26 -6.52
C GLY A 83 4.91 -1.16 -5.35
N GLY A 84 4.13 -2.25 -5.20
CA GLY A 84 4.33 -3.21 -4.10
C GLY A 84 3.67 -2.76 -2.79
N ASN A 85 3.74 -3.64 -1.78
CA ASN A 85 3.01 -3.45 -0.51
C ASN A 85 3.63 -2.39 0.41
N ALA A 86 4.82 -1.91 0.10
CA ALA A 86 5.57 -1.02 0.98
C ALA A 86 5.45 0.48 0.61
N CYS A 87 5.01 0.76 -0.61
CA CYS A 87 4.86 2.13 -1.09
C CYS A 87 3.74 2.18 -2.13
N GLU A 88 2.61 2.77 -1.77
CA GLU A 88 1.45 2.88 -2.65
C GLU A 88 1.63 3.97 -3.71
N GLY A 89 2.57 4.89 -3.50
CA GLY A 89 2.90 5.94 -4.45
C GLY A 89 2.63 7.35 -3.93
N TRP A 90 2.65 8.30 -4.84
CA TRP A 90 2.45 9.73 -4.60
C TRP A 90 1.68 10.36 -5.76
N PRO A 91 0.88 11.41 -5.52
CA PRO A 91 0.14 12.07 -6.57
C PRO A 91 1.03 13.03 -7.38
N ALA A 92 1.06 12.88 -8.70
CA ALA A 92 1.53 13.88 -9.63
C ALA A 92 0.33 14.60 -10.24
N VAL A 93 0.35 15.92 -10.28
CA VAL A 93 -0.75 16.71 -10.86
C VAL A 93 -0.29 17.36 -12.16
N VAL A 94 -0.88 16.97 -13.26
CA VAL A 94 -0.66 17.61 -14.57
C VAL A 94 -1.75 18.62 -14.82
N THR A 95 -1.36 19.82 -15.26
CA THR A 95 -2.26 20.90 -15.66
C THR A 95 -2.03 21.31 -17.09
N VAL A 96 -3.11 21.71 -17.75
CA VAL A 96 -3.12 22.29 -19.10
C VAL A 96 -3.95 23.57 -19.05
N ASP A 97 -3.31 24.71 -19.26
CA ASP A 97 -3.97 26.00 -19.28
C ASP A 97 -4.74 26.23 -20.60
N LYS A 98 -5.41 27.38 -20.70
CA LYS A 98 -6.19 27.75 -21.89
C LYS A 98 -5.34 27.91 -23.16
N ASP A 99 -4.04 28.12 -23.02
CA ASP A 99 -3.09 28.29 -24.14
C ASP A 99 -2.41 26.95 -24.51
N GLY A 100 -2.81 25.85 -23.87
CA GLY A 100 -2.27 24.50 -24.10
C GLY A 100 -0.92 24.24 -23.42
N LYS A 101 -0.47 25.13 -22.53
CA LYS A 101 0.79 24.94 -21.80
C LYS A 101 0.62 23.86 -20.73
N VAL A 102 1.49 22.85 -20.80
CA VAL A 102 1.54 21.73 -19.86
C VAL A 102 2.51 22.01 -18.71
N ALA A 103 2.02 21.91 -17.46
CA ALA A 103 2.83 21.91 -16.27
C ALA A 103 2.57 20.64 -15.44
N VAL A 104 3.53 20.27 -14.59
CA VAL A 104 3.39 19.14 -13.66
C VAL A 104 3.88 19.57 -12.29
N ASP A 105 3.11 19.22 -11.27
CA ASP A 105 3.49 19.34 -9.86
C ASP A 105 3.81 17.94 -9.31
N THR A 106 5.01 17.77 -8.81
CA THR A 106 5.53 16.54 -8.22
C THR A 106 6.08 16.78 -6.82
N THR A 107 5.53 17.77 -6.10
CA THR A 107 5.97 18.15 -4.74
C THR A 107 5.97 16.98 -3.77
N LEU A 108 5.02 16.04 -3.92
CA LEU A 108 4.89 14.85 -3.08
C LEU A 108 5.69 13.63 -3.60
N LYS A 109 6.63 13.84 -4.53
CA LYS A 109 7.47 12.75 -5.06
C LYS A 109 8.29 12.10 -3.96
N GLY A 110 8.20 10.75 -3.89
CA GLY A 110 8.92 9.94 -2.92
C GLY A 110 8.23 9.81 -1.57
N GLU A 111 7.08 10.46 -1.36
CA GLU A 111 6.22 10.22 -0.22
C GLU A 111 5.48 8.89 -0.45
N CYS A 112 5.81 7.88 0.36
CA CYS A 112 5.18 6.56 0.27
C CYS A 112 3.96 6.47 1.18
N HIS A 113 2.93 7.26 0.87
CA HIS A 113 1.71 7.33 1.65
C HIS A 113 0.48 7.10 0.79
N TYR A 114 -0.54 6.50 1.39
CA TYR A 114 -1.84 6.39 0.76
C TYR A 114 -2.56 7.73 0.82
N PHE A 115 -2.77 8.33 -0.34
CA PHE A 115 -3.53 9.57 -0.47
C PHE A 115 -4.94 9.29 -1.00
N ILE A 116 -5.95 9.77 -0.27
CA ILE A 116 -7.29 9.88 -0.81
C ILE A 116 -7.38 11.23 -1.49
N ALA A 117 -7.69 11.24 -2.78
CA ALA A 117 -7.84 12.45 -3.56
C ALA A 117 -9.31 12.84 -3.70
N ALA A 118 -9.62 14.12 -3.57
CA ALA A 118 -10.93 14.70 -3.80
C ALA A 118 -10.78 16.04 -4.55
N THR A 119 -11.88 16.58 -5.06
CA THR A 119 -11.92 17.90 -5.69
C THR A 119 -12.78 18.85 -4.87
N ASP A 120 -12.40 20.12 -4.83
CA ASP A 120 -13.28 21.22 -4.47
C ASP A 120 -13.38 22.25 -5.63
N GLU A 121 -13.94 23.43 -5.39
CA GLU A 121 -14.14 24.45 -6.43
C GLU A 121 -12.82 25.06 -6.95
N GLU A 122 -11.74 24.95 -6.19
CA GLU A 122 -10.47 25.63 -6.48
C GLU A 122 -9.32 24.68 -6.84
N GLY A 123 -9.43 23.37 -6.52
CA GLY A 123 -8.33 22.43 -6.76
C GLY A 123 -8.58 20.99 -6.32
N PHE A 124 -7.49 20.26 -6.19
CA PHE A 124 -7.49 18.94 -5.60
C PHE A 124 -7.09 19.00 -4.13
N VAL A 125 -7.75 18.18 -3.30
CA VAL A 125 -7.38 17.96 -1.90
C VAL A 125 -6.88 16.52 -1.78
N PHE A 126 -5.70 16.36 -1.22
CA PHE A 126 -5.09 15.06 -0.92
C PHE A 126 -5.05 14.87 0.59
N VAL A 127 -5.59 13.76 1.03
CA VAL A 127 -5.67 13.42 2.45
C VAL A 127 -4.87 12.14 2.68
N GLU A 128 -3.78 12.24 3.40
CA GLU A 128 -3.05 11.10 3.90
C GLU A 128 -3.79 10.51 5.11
N ARG A 129 -4.00 9.21 5.10
CA ARG A 129 -4.68 8.53 6.21
C ARG A 129 -3.83 8.58 7.47
N ALA A 130 -4.36 9.17 8.54
CA ALA A 130 -3.74 9.04 9.86
C ALA A 130 -3.87 7.59 10.36
N VAL A 131 -2.79 7.05 10.88
CA VAL A 131 -2.73 5.71 11.50
C VAL A 131 -2.24 5.82 12.95
N PRO A 132 -2.40 4.80 13.79
CA PRO A 132 -2.16 4.89 15.24
C PRO A 132 -0.80 5.45 15.67
N ASP A 133 0.22 5.32 14.85
CA ASP A 133 1.60 5.77 15.13
C ASP A 133 2.08 6.92 14.25
N GLN A 134 1.23 7.39 13.32
CA GLN A 134 1.60 8.43 12.37
C GLN A 134 0.41 9.34 12.07
N ASP A 135 0.63 10.65 12.23
CA ASP A 135 -0.31 11.66 11.79
C ASP A 135 -0.36 11.69 10.26
N GLY A 136 -1.55 11.83 9.70
CA GLY A 136 -1.75 12.08 8.28
C GLY A 136 -1.57 13.56 7.94
N ALA A 137 -1.21 13.86 6.71
CA ALA A 137 -1.17 15.23 6.20
C ALA A 137 -2.36 15.52 5.28
N VAL A 138 -2.81 16.77 5.28
CA VAL A 138 -3.78 17.28 4.32
C VAL A 138 -3.07 18.27 3.42
N TRP A 139 -3.13 18.02 2.12
CA TRP A 139 -2.51 18.84 1.10
C TRP A 139 -3.57 19.37 0.15
N ARG A 140 -3.30 20.51 -0.45
CA ARG A 140 -4.12 21.10 -1.50
C ARG A 140 -3.24 21.49 -2.67
N PHE A 141 -3.67 21.13 -3.84
CA PHE A 141 -3.15 21.64 -5.10
C PHE A 141 -4.15 22.63 -5.68
N ALA A 142 -3.71 23.83 -6.05
CA ALA A 142 -4.50 24.77 -6.84
C ALA A 142 -3.69 25.22 -8.07
N PRO A 143 -4.31 25.33 -9.28
CA PRO A 143 -3.64 25.84 -10.46
C PRO A 143 -3.06 27.24 -10.22
N GLY A 144 -1.77 27.41 -10.54
CA GLY A 144 -1.04 28.67 -10.32
C GLY A 144 -0.42 28.82 -8.93
N GLU A 145 -0.91 28.11 -7.92
CA GLU A 145 -0.34 28.12 -6.56
C GLU A 145 0.54 26.89 -6.29
N GLY A 146 0.27 25.76 -6.98
CA GLY A 146 0.93 24.48 -6.75
C GLY A 146 0.40 23.74 -5.51
N MET A 147 1.20 22.77 -5.03
CA MET A 147 0.89 21.96 -3.87
C MET A 147 1.27 22.65 -2.57
N ARG A 148 0.35 22.71 -1.61
CA ARG A 148 0.61 23.25 -0.27
C ARG A 148 -0.02 22.39 0.81
N ARG A 149 0.65 22.27 1.96
CA ARG A 149 0.12 21.58 3.14
C ARG A 149 -0.90 22.45 3.86
N LEU A 150 -2.08 21.91 4.14
CA LEU A 150 -3.13 22.59 4.89
C LEU A 150 -3.06 22.32 6.39
N GLY A 151 -2.66 21.09 6.78
CA GLY A 151 -2.65 20.70 8.18
C GLY A 151 -2.31 19.23 8.39
N LEU A 152 -2.62 18.76 9.60
CA LEU A 152 -2.43 17.38 10.04
C LEU A 152 -3.77 16.79 10.47
N LEU A 153 -3.93 15.49 10.18
CA LEU A 153 -4.93 14.62 10.77
C LEU A 153 -4.27 13.79 11.84
N VAL A 154 -4.74 13.92 13.07
CA VAL A 154 -4.27 13.08 14.18
C VAL A 154 -5.18 11.86 14.28
N PHE A 155 -4.59 10.65 14.32
CA PHE A 155 -5.37 9.44 14.54
C PHE A 155 -6.12 9.51 15.87
N ARG A 156 -7.42 9.25 15.83
CA ARG A 156 -8.27 9.15 17.00
C ARG A 156 -9.22 7.97 16.84
N PRO A 157 -9.28 7.05 17.81
CA PRO A 157 -10.30 6.01 17.83
C PRO A 157 -11.70 6.61 17.77
N GLN A 158 -12.68 5.84 17.32
CA GLN A 158 -14.08 6.25 17.28
C GLN A 158 -14.62 6.42 18.71
N PRO A 159 -14.97 7.62 19.18
CA PRO A 159 -15.21 7.90 20.60
C PRO A 159 -16.36 7.08 21.23
N LYS A 160 -17.34 6.67 20.43
CA LYS A 160 -18.52 5.91 20.87
C LYS A 160 -18.42 4.41 20.57
N SER A 161 -17.28 3.96 20.05
CA SER A 161 -17.08 2.54 19.72
C SER A 161 -16.91 1.68 20.98
N ASN A 162 -17.27 0.42 20.87
CA ASN A 162 -17.15 -0.55 21.94
C ASN A 162 -16.75 -1.93 21.37
N TRP A 163 -16.57 -2.93 22.23
CA TRP A 163 -16.12 -4.27 21.83
C TRP A 163 -17.05 -4.99 20.83
N ASN A 164 -18.34 -4.61 20.73
CA ASN A 164 -19.26 -5.19 19.75
C ASN A 164 -19.04 -4.60 18.34
N ASP A 165 -18.30 -3.52 18.22
CA ASP A 165 -18.02 -2.89 16.93
C ASP A 165 -16.83 -3.52 16.18
N LEU A 166 -16.15 -4.49 16.78
CA LEU A 166 -14.96 -5.13 16.19
C LEU A 166 -15.21 -5.68 14.79
N ASP A 167 -16.39 -6.20 14.51
CA ASP A 167 -16.74 -6.78 13.22
C ASP A 167 -16.76 -5.78 12.05
N LYS A 168 -16.77 -4.49 12.35
CA LYS A 168 -16.70 -3.40 11.37
C LYS A 168 -15.26 -3.09 10.91
N TRP A 169 -14.27 -3.69 11.58
CA TRP A 169 -12.85 -3.30 11.47
C TRP A 169 -11.94 -4.50 11.25
N LEU A 170 -12.39 -5.49 10.46
CA LEU A 170 -11.63 -6.71 10.19
C LEU A 170 -10.81 -6.63 8.90
N ASP A 171 -10.94 -5.57 8.15
CA ASP A 171 -10.23 -5.31 6.90
C ASP A 171 -8.71 -5.16 7.05
N HIS A 172 -8.27 -4.83 8.26
CA HIS A 172 -6.84 -4.66 8.52
C HIS A 172 -6.57 -4.64 10.04
N PRO A 173 -5.44 -5.20 10.56
CA PRO A 173 -5.12 -5.18 12.00
C PRO A 173 -5.09 -3.77 12.62
N LEU A 174 -4.58 -2.76 11.89
CA LEU A 174 -4.62 -1.37 12.37
C LEU A 174 -6.04 -0.79 12.44
N SER A 175 -7.00 -1.34 11.69
CA SER A 175 -8.39 -0.90 11.76
C SER A 175 -9.02 -1.21 13.12
N LEU A 176 -8.55 -2.24 13.84
CA LEU A 176 -8.99 -2.57 15.19
C LEU A 176 -8.73 -1.45 16.20
N PHE A 177 -7.74 -0.58 15.96
CA PHE A 177 -7.44 0.58 16.80
C PHE A 177 -8.53 1.67 16.71
N ASN A 178 -9.44 1.61 15.72
CA ASN A 178 -10.60 2.48 15.68
C ASN A 178 -11.60 2.17 16.81
N VAL A 179 -11.53 0.99 17.42
CA VAL A 179 -12.33 0.61 18.57
C VAL A 179 -11.70 1.17 19.84
N ALA A 180 -12.27 2.23 20.40
CA ALA A 180 -11.65 3.00 21.50
C ALA A 180 -11.20 2.15 22.69
N PRO A 181 -11.96 1.19 23.25
CA PRO A 181 -11.48 0.33 24.31
C PRO A 181 -10.34 -0.60 23.90
N VAL A 182 -10.23 -0.97 22.61
CA VAL A 182 -9.12 -1.77 22.09
C VAL A 182 -7.85 -0.94 22.02
N ASP A 183 -7.89 0.26 21.42
CA ASP A 183 -6.76 1.20 21.38
C ASP A 183 -6.26 1.50 22.79
N ALA A 184 -7.16 1.80 23.74
CA ALA A 184 -6.80 2.04 25.12
C ALA A 184 -6.10 0.84 25.78
N ALA A 185 -6.58 -0.38 25.51
CA ALA A 185 -5.96 -1.60 26.02
C ALA A 185 -4.56 -1.83 25.44
N ILE A 186 -4.40 -1.62 24.11
CA ILE A 186 -3.11 -1.76 23.45
C ILE A 186 -2.10 -0.74 24.00
N ARG A 187 -2.48 0.55 24.09
CA ARG A 187 -1.61 1.60 24.66
C ARG A 187 -1.20 1.29 26.10
N LYS A 188 -2.13 0.79 26.92
CA LYS A 188 -1.85 0.39 28.30
C LYS A 188 -0.85 -0.78 28.39
N LEU A 189 -0.95 -1.75 27.49
CA LEU A 189 -0.09 -2.93 27.46
C LEU A 189 1.32 -2.63 26.94
N THR A 190 1.42 -1.85 25.86
CA THR A 190 2.68 -1.62 25.15
C THR A 190 3.42 -0.37 25.64
N GLY A 191 2.71 0.61 26.21
CA GLY A 191 3.31 1.85 26.69
C GLY A 191 4.11 2.56 25.60
N ARG A 192 5.42 2.71 25.80
CA ARG A 192 6.32 3.39 24.83
C ARG A 192 6.49 2.62 23.52
N GLN A 193 6.22 1.33 23.50
CA GLN A 193 6.35 0.48 22.31
C GLN A 193 5.08 0.47 21.43
N PHE A 194 4.11 1.34 21.74
CA PHE A 194 2.86 1.45 20.97
C PHE A 194 3.10 1.75 19.49
N GLY A 195 3.93 2.76 19.19
CA GLY A 195 4.27 3.12 17.81
C GLY A 195 5.01 2.00 17.08
N ASP A 196 5.93 1.33 17.76
CA ASP A 196 6.67 0.19 17.21
C ASP A 196 5.74 -0.97 16.83
N LEU A 197 4.74 -1.27 17.66
CA LEU A 197 3.75 -2.29 17.36
C LEU A 197 2.88 -1.86 16.15
N ALA A 198 2.38 -0.63 16.15
CA ALA A 198 1.55 -0.13 15.06
C ALA A 198 2.31 -0.15 13.72
N LEU A 199 3.59 0.24 13.72
CA LEU A 199 4.46 0.18 12.54
C LEU A 199 4.60 -1.26 12.00
N ARG A 200 4.68 -2.27 12.90
CA ARG A 200 4.80 -3.69 12.53
C ARG A 200 3.47 -4.33 12.10
N LEU A 201 2.40 -3.58 12.09
CA LEU A 201 1.10 -4.02 11.58
C LEU A 201 0.70 -3.29 10.29
N ARG A 202 1.58 -2.47 9.68
CA ARG A 202 1.24 -1.65 8.51
C ARG A 202 1.05 -2.44 7.22
N VAL A 203 1.87 -3.45 7.00
CA VAL A 203 1.72 -4.36 5.87
C VAL A 203 1.07 -5.63 6.39
N ALA A 204 -0.19 -5.83 6.09
CA ALA A 204 -0.99 -6.89 6.68
C ALA A 204 -2.11 -7.35 5.73
N SER A 205 -2.63 -8.53 6.01
CA SER A 205 -3.90 -9.02 5.46
C SER A 205 -5.05 -8.68 6.42
N ASP A 206 -6.25 -9.09 6.06
CA ASP A 206 -7.44 -8.98 6.89
C ASP A 206 -7.26 -9.68 8.25
N VAL A 207 -8.02 -9.25 9.23
CA VAL A 207 -8.12 -9.89 10.54
C VAL A 207 -8.95 -11.16 10.43
N GLU A 208 -8.38 -12.27 10.81
CA GLU A 208 -9.03 -13.58 10.77
C GLU A 208 -9.89 -13.85 12.01
N ARG A 209 -11.05 -14.47 11.81
CA ARG A 209 -11.84 -15.03 12.90
C ARG A 209 -11.38 -16.45 13.23
N LYS A 210 -11.07 -16.70 14.49
CA LYS A 210 -10.74 -18.04 15.00
C LYS A 210 -11.92 -18.52 15.89
N GLY A 211 -12.92 -19.09 15.22
CA GLY A 211 -14.24 -19.33 15.80
C GLY A 211 -14.98 -18.02 16.13
N GLU A 212 -16.00 -18.10 16.97
CA GLU A 212 -16.81 -16.94 17.37
C GLU A 212 -16.10 -16.02 18.38
N ARG A 213 -15.13 -16.55 19.11
CA ARG A 213 -14.53 -15.91 20.27
C ARG A 213 -13.29 -15.08 19.95
N PHE A 214 -12.44 -15.54 19.04
CA PHE A 214 -11.13 -14.93 18.85
C PHE A 214 -11.00 -14.24 17.49
N LEU A 215 -10.25 -13.13 17.49
CA LEU A 215 -9.77 -12.46 16.29
C LEU A 215 -8.24 -12.50 16.31
N VAL A 216 -7.63 -12.69 15.15
CA VAL A 216 -6.17 -12.70 14.98
C VAL A 216 -5.80 -11.87 13.77
N GLY A 217 -4.92 -10.90 13.97
CA GLY A 217 -4.30 -10.12 12.91
C GLY A 217 -2.79 -10.19 13.00
N THR A 218 -2.13 -10.27 11.87
CA THR A 218 -0.67 -10.26 11.77
C THR A 218 -0.25 -9.26 10.71
N GLY A 219 0.97 -8.76 10.84
CA GLY A 219 1.52 -7.84 9.87
C GLY A 219 3.02 -7.70 10.02
N CYS A 220 3.58 -6.81 9.22
CA CYS A 220 5.00 -6.49 9.28
C CYS A 220 5.25 -5.00 9.03
N GLN A 221 6.45 -4.56 9.39
CA GLN A 221 6.94 -3.25 9.04
C GLN A 221 7.23 -3.20 7.53
N PRO A 222 6.85 -2.13 6.83
CA PRO A 222 7.24 -1.92 5.43
C PRO A 222 8.75 -2.12 5.23
N HIS A 223 9.13 -2.83 4.16
CA HIS A 223 10.51 -3.20 3.80
C HIS A 223 11.24 -4.14 4.78
N ALA A 224 10.59 -4.59 5.87
CA ALA A 224 11.22 -5.41 6.91
C ALA A 224 10.37 -6.63 7.31
N CYS A 225 9.53 -7.16 6.41
CA CYS A 225 8.60 -8.26 6.73
C CYS A 225 9.29 -9.55 7.18
N ASN A 226 10.55 -9.76 6.84
CA ASN A 226 11.32 -10.94 7.27
C ASN A 226 11.81 -10.85 8.72
N SER A 227 11.89 -9.64 9.29
CA SER A 227 12.48 -9.39 10.62
C SER A 227 11.55 -8.72 11.62
N ASP A 228 10.73 -7.77 11.15
CA ASP A 228 9.96 -6.89 12.01
C ASP A 228 8.47 -7.09 11.79
N GLN A 229 7.86 -7.89 12.66
CA GLN A 229 6.48 -8.36 12.53
C GLN A 229 5.67 -8.05 13.79
N GLY A 230 4.35 -7.85 13.61
CA GLY A 230 3.37 -7.65 14.65
C GLY A 230 2.30 -8.73 14.66
N PHE A 231 1.79 -9.00 15.86
CA PHE A 231 0.67 -9.90 16.10
C PHE A 231 -0.33 -9.24 17.05
N ILE A 232 -1.60 -9.31 16.72
CA ILE A 232 -2.70 -8.91 17.59
C ILE A 232 -3.71 -10.04 17.68
N GLY A 233 -4.01 -10.49 18.90
CA GLY A 233 -5.08 -11.41 19.23
C GLY A 233 -6.12 -10.73 20.10
N ILE A 234 -7.40 -10.96 19.87
CA ILE A 234 -8.48 -10.43 20.70
C ILE A 234 -9.38 -11.56 21.17
N ASP A 235 -9.61 -11.63 22.47
CA ASP A 235 -10.68 -12.42 23.07
C ASP A 235 -11.93 -11.53 23.21
N ARG A 236 -12.88 -11.69 22.29
CA ARG A 236 -14.12 -10.90 22.23
C ARG A 236 -14.96 -11.06 23.46
N SER A 237 -15.02 -12.29 24.01
CA SER A 237 -15.85 -12.61 25.18
C SER A 237 -15.24 -12.07 26.48
N ALA A 238 -13.93 -12.09 26.58
CA ALA A 238 -13.21 -11.58 27.75
C ALA A 238 -12.85 -10.10 27.64
N HIS A 239 -13.11 -9.45 26.50
CA HIS A 239 -12.71 -8.08 26.20
C HIS A 239 -11.22 -7.83 26.45
N THR A 240 -10.38 -8.73 25.95
CA THR A 240 -8.94 -8.73 26.27
C THR A 240 -8.12 -8.78 24.98
N VAL A 241 -7.05 -7.99 24.95
CA VAL A 241 -6.10 -7.91 23.83
C VAL A 241 -4.81 -8.65 24.20
N PHE A 242 -4.23 -9.35 23.25
CA PHE A 242 -2.98 -10.10 23.33
C PHE A 242 -2.09 -9.65 22.16
N LEU A 243 -0.86 -9.28 22.44
CA LEU A 243 0.02 -8.64 21.48
C LEU A 243 1.37 -9.33 21.46
N ALA A 244 1.98 -9.41 20.27
CA ALA A 244 3.39 -9.76 20.16
C ALA A 244 4.07 -8.88 19.09
N MET A 245 5.36 -8.66 19.29
CA MET A 245 6.26 -8.04 18.32
C MET A 245 7.48 -8.92 18.14
N ARG A 246 7.92 -9.07 16.90
CA ARG A 246 9.21 -9.64 16.54
C ARG A 246 10.14 -8.51 16.10
N SER A 247 11.41 -8.58 16.52
CA SER A 247 12.50 -7.74 16.04
C SER A 247 13.71 -8.64 15.82
N GLY A 248 13.94 -9.03 14.59
CA GLY A 248 14.90 -10.08 14.26
C GLY A 248 14.53 -11.42 14.91
N LYS A 249 15.33 -11.85 15.90
CA LYS A 249 15.10 -13.10 16.65
C LYS A 249 14.34 -12.89 17.96
N ASP A 250 14.24 -11.65 18.42
CA ASP A 250 13.62 -11.33 19.70
C ASP A 250 12.10 -11.18 19.54
N VAL A 251 11.35 -11.76 20.48
CA VAL A 251 9.89 -11.68 20.53
C VAL A 251 9.46 -11.13 21.87
N SER A 252 8.77 -10.01 21.85
CA SER A 252 8.10 -9.43 23.00
C SER A 252 6.61 -9.79 22.97
N VAL A 253 5.99 -10.07 24.13
CA VAL A 253 4.57 -10.45 24.24
C VAL A 253 3.87 -9.70 25.37
N TRP A 254 2.61 -9.33 25.16
CA TRP A 254 1.75 -8.68 26.17
C TRP A 254 0.32 -9.24 26.13
N PRO A 255 -0.26 -9.51 27.29
CA PRO A 255 0.36 -9.71 28.60
C PRO A 255 1.36 -10.88 28.56
N PRO A 256 2.06 -11.20 29.68
CA PRO A 256 2.94 -12.37 29.75
C PRO A 256 2.27 -13.65 29.25
N LEU A 257 3.00 -14.49 28.52
CA LEU A 257 2.48 -15.64 27.75
C LEU A 257 1.61 -16.60 28.61
N GLY A 258 1.89 -16.75 29.88
CA GLY A 258 1.09 -17.56 30.79
C GLY A 258 -0.36 -17.11 30.96
N ARG A 259 -0.69 -15.88 30.57
CA ARG A 259 -2.07 -15.34 30.60
C ARG A 259 -2.83 -15.52 29.28
N TRP A 260 -2.17 -16.04 28.25
CA TRP A 260 -2.80 -16.21 26.95
C TRP A 260 -3.68 -17.45 26.92
N PRO A 261 -4.89 -17.40 26.37
CA PRO A 261 -5.71 -18.58 26.13
C PRO A 261 -5.04 -19.51 25.12
N GLU A 262 -5.25 -20.83 25.28
CA GLU A 262 -4.61 -21.84 24.45
C GLU A 262 -4.76 -21.62 22.93
N PRO A 263 -5.95 -21.27 22.41
CA PRO A 263 -6.08 -21.01 20.98
C PRO A 263 -5.18 -19.89 20.47
N LEU A 264 -5.04 -18.79 21.21
CA LEU A 264 -4.16 -17.67 20.81
C LEU A 264 -2.67 -18.02 20.98
N ARG A 265 -2.29 -18.89 21.94
CA ARG A 265 -0.93 -19.42 22.04
C ARG A 265 -0.57 -20.29 20.83
N ALA A 266 -1.51 -21.08 20.35
CA ALA A 266 -1.31 -21.91 19.14
C ALA A 266 -1.10 -21.00 17.89
N GLU A 267 -1.90 -19.98 17.73
CA GLU A 267 -1.75 -18.99 16.64
C GLU A 267 -0.41 -18.26 16.74
N LEU A 268 -0.02 -17.78 17.93
CA LEU A 268 1.27 -17.15 18.15
C LEU A 268 2.44 -18.09 17.79
N LYS A 269 2.36 -19.38 18.19
CA LYS A 269 3.37 -20.37 17.85
C LYS A 269 3.46 -20.62 16.34
N SER A 270 2.33 -20.58 15.64
CA SER A 270 2.32 -20.68 14.16
C SER A 270 2.98 -19.46 13.53
N TRP A 271 2.63 -18.25 13.98
CA TRP A 271 3.21 -17.01 13.50
C TRP A 271 4.73 -16.89 13.75
N GLN A 272 5.24 -17.52 14.79
CA GLN A 272 6.68 -17.50 15.11
C GLN A 272 7.54 -18.41 14.22
N LYS A 273 6.92 -19.33 13.46
CA LYS A 273 7.70 -20.19 12.55
C LYS A 273 8.22 -19.33 11.39
N PRO A 274 9.49 -19.51 11.00
CA PRO A 274 9.97 -18.94 9.76
C PRO A 274 9.25 -19.59 8.58
N ASP A 275 8.92 -18.81 7.57
CA ASP A 275 8.45 -19.29 6.27
C ASP A 275 9.55 -20.06 5.53
#